data_d74d455b74dfa8e09f4d20e6144ac040
#
_entry.id   d74d455b74dfa8e09f4d20e6144ac040
#
_cell.length_a   1.000
_cell.length_b   1.000
_cell.length_c   1.000
_cell.angle_alpha   90.00
_cell.angle_beta   90.00
_cell.angle_gamma   90.00
#
_symmetry.space_group_name_H-M   'P 1'
#
loop_
_entity.id
_entity.type
_entity.pdbx_description
1 polymer ?
#
loop_
_entity_poly.entity_id
_entity_poly.type
_entity_poly.pdbx_seq_one_letter_code
_entity_poly.pdbx_strand_id
1 'polypeptide(L)'
;MKKTTILLCSLLILLASCGPENIPEPDVMTVGKGVFVLNEGNFTYANSSLTFYDPEMDTVANNLFYRVNGAPIGDVGQSLAMYGGNLYIVVNNSNYIYKVDAGSIVCDTTQPYILTDFVQPRYMLPVTAEKAYVSDLASTELWIVNPKTMTHTGTISMGKSTETMVQVGREVYVTNWSRYYISGMENNTVQVVDAENDVKIADITVGGEPNGMVVDKNGEICVMCEGDSFDYEANVPSTLWKINTTTKVSTLVKTFEKAALNLAIDPTGNYLYFIYGGDWTNGGDVCRININDPNQEDDFVIPAEGKMFYKLFVNPGNGDIYVSDAKSYTVNGTVYRYSSDGVLLSSFDAGICPGFMLFN
;
A
#
# COMPACT_ATOMS: atom_id res chain seq x y z
N MET A 1 86.75 -16.81 0.61
CA MET A 1 85.73 -16.94 -0.41
C MET A 1 84.50 -17.60 0.26
N LYS A 2 83.52 -16.84 0.66
CA LYS A 2 82.24 -17.34 1.25
C LYS A 2 81.19 -17.32 0.17
N LYS A 3 80.68 -18.50 -0.17
CA LYS A 3 79.53 -18.62 -1.12
C LYS A 3 78.24 -18.40 -0.35
N THR A 4 77.52 -17.37 -0.71
CA THR A 4 76.17 -17.06 -0.17
C THR A 4 75.15 -17.78 -1.06
N THR A 5 74.46 -18.75 -0.51
CA THR A 5 73.35 -19.46 -1.18
C THR A 5 72.06 -18.64 -0.97
N ILE A 6 71.47 -18.11 -2.04
CA ILE A 6 70.18 -17.44 -2.00
C ILE A 6 69.13 -18.52 -2.12
N LEU A 7 68.27 -18.63 -1.06
CA LEU A 7 67.11 -19.51 -1.03
C LEU A 7 65.90 -18.72 -1.62
N LEU A 8 65.45 -19.16 -2.80
CA LEU A 8 64.26 -18.58 -3.47
C LEU A 8 63.07 -19.29 -2.89
N CYS A 9 62.29 -18.59 -1.98
CA CYS A 9 61.01 -19.06 -1.53
C CYS A 9 59.95 -18.69 -2.60
N SER A 10 59.50 -19.67 -3.35
CA SER A 10 58.35 -19.57 -4.24
C SER A 10 57.07 -19.57 -3.42
N LEU A 11 56.46 -18.41 -3.31
CA LEU A 11 55.11 -18.24 -2.71
C LEU A 11 54.06 -18.73 -3.71
N LEU A 12 53.53 -19.94 -3.52
CA LEU A 12 52.34 -20.41 -4.23
C LEU A 12 51.13 -19.69 -3.68
N ILE A 13 50.61 -18.72 -4.44
CA ILE A 13 49.30 -18.12 -4.20
C ILE A 13 48.26 -19.13 -4.69
N LEU A 14 47.61 -19.80 -3.75
CA LEU A 14 46.40 -20.57 -4.00
C LEU A 14 45.28 -19.58 -4.31
N LEU A 15 44.96 -19.37 -5.59
CA LEU A 15 43.73 -18.78 -6.02
C LEU A 15 42.60 -19.76 -5.65
N ALA A 16 41.99 -19.58 -4.49
CA ALA A 16 40.69 -20.16 -4.21
C ALA A 16 39.71 -19.55 -5.23
N SER A 17 39.45 -20.29 -6.30
CA SER A 17 38.33 -20.03 -7.18
C SER A 17 37.07 -20.20 -6.32
N CYS A 18 36.40 -19.09 -5.98
CA CYS A 18 34.99 -19.15 -5.64
C CYS A 18 34.31 -19.78 -6.84
N GLY A 19 33.84 -21.02 -6.71
CA GLY A 19 32.94 -21.62 -7.66
C GLY A 19 31.71 -20.71 -7.80
N PRO A 20 30.96 -20.74 -8.91
CA PRO A 20 29.75 -19.97 -9.02
C PRO A 20 28.87 -20.33 -7.83
N GLU A 21 28.49 -19.30 -7.03
CA GLU A 21 27.43 -19.47 -6.05
C GLU A 21 26.29 -20.15 -6.80
N ASN A 22 25.81 -21.28 -6.27
CA ASN A 22 24.58 -21.89 -6.74
C ASN A 22 23.50 -20.86 -6.51
N ILE A 23 23.22 -20.01 -7.50
CA ILE A 23 22.01 -19.20 -7.55
C ILE A 23 20.90 -20.25 -7.62
N PRO A 24 20.04 -20.39 -6.60
CA PRO A 24 18.92 -21.32 -6.68
C PRO A 24 18.18 -21.04 -7.97
N GLU A 25 17.84 -22.07 -8.73
CA GLU A 25 16.94 -21.88 -9.87
C GLU A 25 15.68 -21.16 -9.37
N PRO A 26 15.14 -20.18 -10.14
CA PRO A 26 13.94 -19.45 -9.74
C PRO A 26 12.88 -20.46 -9.36
N ASP A 27 12.28 -20.30 -8.17
CA ASP A 27 11.15 -21.12 -7.76
C ASP A 27 10.00 -20.87 -8.75
N VAL A 28 9.65 -21.89 -9.53
CA VAL A 28 8.44 -21.86 -10.34
C VAL A 28 7.27 -22.04 -9.39
N MET A 29 6.83 -20.93 -8.82
CA MET A 29 5.69 -20.91 -7.91
C MET A 29 4.45 -20.47 -8.67
N THR A 30 3.41 -21.29 -8.63
CA THR A 30 2.10 -20.85 -9.10
C THR A 30 1.34 -20.26 -7.92
N VAL A 31 1.06 -18.97 -7.99
CA VAL A 31 0.31 -18.25 -6.96
C VAL A 31 -1.18 -18.52 -7.18
N GLY A 32 -1.83 -19.11 -6.19
CA GLY A 32 -3.26 -19.39 -6.17
C GLY A 32 -4.09 -18.24 -5.59
N LYS A 33 -5.24 -18.60 -5.01
CA LYS A 33 -6.04 -17.66 -4.21
C LYS A 33 -5.35 -17.37 -2.89
N GLY A 34 -5.30 -16.10 -2.49
CA GLY A 34 -4.67 -15.74 -1.23
C GLY A 34 -4.48 -14.24 -1.08
N VAL A 35 -3.48 -13.87 -0.32
CA VAL A 35 -3.18 -12.48 0.02
C VAL A 35 -1.74 -12.13 -0.33
N PHE A 36 -1.56 -11.16 -1.20
CA PHE A 36 -0.28 -10.50 -1.37
C PHE A 36 -0.08 -9.47 -0.28
N VAL A 37 1.07 -9.49 0.36
CA VAL A 37 1.50 -8.48 1.34
C VAL A 37 2.75 -7.80 0.80
N LEU A 38 2.63 -6.51 0.48
CA LEU A 38 3.77 -5.69 0.13
C LEU A 38 4.35 -5.10 1.41
N ASN A 39 5.61 -5.42 1.66
CA ASN A 39 6.35 -4.93 2.79
C ASN A 39 7.14 -3.70 2.33
N GLU A 40 6.92 -2.55 2.98
CA GLU A 40 7.55 -1.29 2.59
C GLU A 40 9.08 -1.35 2.68
N GLY A 41 9.59 -2.11 3.64
CA GLY A 41 11.00 -2.06 4.01
C GLY A 41 11.33 -0.85 4.87
N ASN A 42 12.61 -0.56 5.03
CA ASN A 42 13.09 0.65 5.68
C ASN A 42 13.41 1.72 4.64
N PHE A 43 12.99 2.95 4.90
CA PHE A 43 13.28 4.09 4.04
C PHE A 43 14.79 4.25 3.78
N THR A 44 15.20 4.38 2.54
CA THR A 44 16.57 4.45 2.01
C THR A 44 17.39 3.16 2.04
N TYR A 45 16.79 2.01 2.40
CA TYR A 45 17.50 0.72 2.45
C TYR A 45 17.25 -0.18 1.23
N ALA A 46 16.31 0.16 0.38
CA ALA A 46 15.92 -0.62 -0.81
C ALA A 46 15.61 -2.10 -0.50
N ASN A 47 15.04 -2.38 0.66
CA ASN A 47 14.75 -3.71 1.17
C ASN A 47 13.25 -4.05 1.23
N SER A 48 12.46 -3.38 0.39
CA SER A 48 11.07 -3.74 0.17
C SER A 48 10.94 -5.18 -0.35
N SER A 49 9.89 -5.87 0.06
CA SER A 49 9.69 -7.28 -0.31
C SER A 49 8.21 -7.63 -0.50
N LEU A 50 7.94 -8.72 -1.22
CA LEU A 50 6.61 -9.27 -1.45
C LEU A 50 6.46 -10.60 -0.71
N THR A 51 5.41 -10.71 0.10
CA THR A 51 4.97 -11.94 0.77
C THR A 51 3.65 -12.39 0.14
N PHE A 52 3.45 -13.68 -0.01
CA PHE A 52 2.17 -14.28 -0.37
C PHE A 52 1.73 -15.28 0.70
N TYR A 53 0.48 -15.18 1.13
CA TYR A 53 -0.13 -16.10 2.09
C TYR A 53 -1.34 -16.80 1.46
N ASP A 54 -1.33 -18.13 1.49
CA ASP A 54 -2.45 -18.98 1.10
C ASP A 54 -3.22 -19.38 2.37
N PRO A 55 -4.43 -18.85 2.59
CA PRO A 55 -5.22 -19.14 3.78
C PRO A 55 -5.89 -20.52 3.78
N GLU A 56 -5.99 -21.20 2.62
CA GLU A 56 -6.54 -22.56 2.53
C GLU A 56 -5.50 -23.60 2.92
N MET A 57 -4.26 -23.40 2.49
CA MET A 57 -3.13 -24.28 2.78
C MET A 57 -2.39 -23.90 4.07
N ASP A 58 -2.70 -22.73 4.64
CA ASP A 58 -1.98 -22.11 5.76
C ASP A 58 -0.45 -22.03 5.50
N THR A 59 -0.09 -21.58 4.31
CA THR A 59 1.30 -21.49 3.87
C THR A 59 1.69 -20.07 3.50
N VAL A 60 2.94 -19.70 3.78
CA VAL A 60 3.49 -18.37 3.48
C VAL A 60 4.76 -18.48 2.62
N ALA A 61 4.85 -17.61 1.62
CA ALA A 61 6.04 -17.45 0.78
C ALA A 61 6.57 -16.02 0.94
N ASN A 62 7.64 -15.87 1.71
CA ASN A 62 8.30 -14.59 1.91
C ASN A 62 9.32 -14.31 0.81
N ASN A 63 9.59 -13.01 0.58
CA ASN A 63 10.55 -12.49 -0.38
C ASN A 63 10.32 -13.01 -1.82
N LEU A 64 9.03 -13.18 -2.17
CA LEU A 64 8.60 -13.88 -3.39
C LEU A 64 9.13 -13.21 -4.67
N PHE A 65 9.10 -11.88 -4.76
CA PHE A 65 9.59 -11.17 -5.96
C PHE A 65 11.08 -11.43 -6.19
N TYR A 66 11.91 -11.36 -5.14
CA TYR A 66 13.35 -11.62 -5.25
C TYR A 66 13.66 -13.07 -5.63
N ARG A 67 12.95 -14.02 -5.03
CA ARG A 67 13.10 -15.45 -5.31
C ARG A 67 12.82 -15.80 -6.78
N VAL A 68 11.84 -15.11 -7.37
CA VAL A 68 11.45 -15.37 -8.77
C VAL A 68 12.32 -14.59 -9.77
N ASN A 69 12.65 -13.33 -9.49
CA ASN A 69 13.27 -12.44 -10.47
C ASN A 69 14.77 -12.20 -10.21
N GLY A 70 15.32 -12.63 -9.07
CA GLY A 70 16.74 -12.44 -8.71
C GLY A 70 17.12 -10.97 -8.45
N ALA A 71 16.14 -10.09 -8.29
CA ALA A 71 16.33 -8.65 -8.09
C ALA A 71 15.47 -8.14 -6.94
N PRO A 72 15.91 -7.12 -6.17
CA PRO A 72 15.09 -6.49 -5.14
C PRO A 72 13.95 -5.68 -5.77
N ILE A 73 12.85 -5.49 -5.00
CA ILE A 73 11.76 -4.61 -5.41
C ILE A 73 12.23 -3.16 -5.46
N GLY A 74 12.99 -2.71 -4.48
CA GLY A 74 13.45 -1.32 -4.36
C GLY A 74 13.15 -0.72 -2.99
N ASP A 75 13.02 0.59 -2.95
CA ASP A 75 12.86 1.37 -1.71
C ASP A 75 11.43 1.87 -1.56
N VAL A 76 10.79 1.51 -0.46
CA VAL A 76 9.40 1.78 -0.10
C VAL A 76 8.40 1.21 -1.11
N GLY A 77 8.10 -0.08 -0.97
CA GLY A 77 6.94 -0.71 -1.64
C GLY A 77 5.65 -0.12 -1.09
N GLN A 78 4.94 0.69 -1.89
CA GLN A 78 3.85 1.52 -1.41
C GLN A 78 2.48 0.86 -1.54
N SER A 79 2.18 0.32 -2.71
CA SER A 79 0.87 -0.26 -2.99
C SER A 79 0.92 -1.32 -4.08
N LEU A 80 -0.15 -2.10 -4.17
CA LEU A 80 -0.38 -3.11 -5.20
C LEU A 80 -1.66 -2.79 -5.96
N ALA A 81 -1.66 -3.08 -7.25
CA ALA A 81 -2.88 -3.11 -8.06
C ALA A 81 -2.89 -4.38 -8.90
N MET A 82 -4.07 -4.95 -9.14
CA MET A 82 -4.23 -6.13 -9.99
C MET A 82 -5.16 -5.82 -11.15
N TYR A 83 -4.73 -6.13 -12.36
CA TYR A 83 -5.54 -5.96 -13.55
C TYR A 83 -5.10 -6.87 -14.68
N GLY A 84 -6.06 -7.52 -15.34
CA GLY A 84 -5.81 -8.34 -16.54
C GLY A 84 -4.81 -9.48 -16.35
N GLY A 85 -4.78 -10.10 -15.17
CA GLY A 85 -3.83 -11.16 -14.81
C GLY A 85 -2.43 -10.67 -14.46
N ASN A 86 -2.23 -9.35 -14.35
CA ASN A 86 -0.96 -8.76 -13.92
C ASN A 86 -1.10 -8.13 -12.54
N LEU A 87 -0.02 -8.22 -11.76
CA LEU A 87 0.19 -7.50 -10.51
C LEU A 87 1.12 -6.31 -10.78
N TYR A 88 0.68 -5.12 -10.39
CA TYR A 88 1.46 -3.89 -10.46
C TYR A 88 1.96 -3.54 -9.06
N ILE A 89 3.26 -3.35 -8.91
CA ILE A 89 3.92 -3.04 -7.64
C ILE A 89 4.42 -1.60 -7.71
N VAL A 90 3.80 -0.71 -6.96
CA VAL A 90 4.19 0.70 -6.88
C VAL A 90 5.31 0.84 -5.87
N VAL A 91 6.44 1.41 -6.29
CA VAL A 91 7.65 1.58 -5.45
C VAL A 91 7.94 3.07 -5.30
N ASN A 92 7.52 3.63 -4.17
CA ASN A 92 7.45 5.07 -3.94
C ASN A 92 8.82 5.76 -4.04
N ASN A 93 9.79 5.37 -3.20
CA ASN A 93 11.08 6.06 -3.13
C ASN A 93 12.07 5.62 -4.22
N SER A 94 11.70 4.63 -5.04
CA SER A 94 12.43 4.26 -6.26
C SER A 94 11.80 4.84 -7.53
N ASN A 95 10.66 5.52 -7.42
CA ASN A 95 10.00 6.30 -8.48
C ASN A 95 9.57 5.46 -9.69
N TYR A 96 9.14 4.22 -9.47
CA TYR A 96 8.72 3.34 -10.55
C TYR A 96 7.59 2.37 -10.15
N ILE A 97 7.03 1.72 -11.15
CA ILE A 97 6.02 0.66 -11.02
C ILE A 97 6.49 -0.56 -11.79
N TYR A 98 6.53 -1.72 -11.14
CA TYR A 98 6.69 -3.00 -11.82
C TYR A 98 5.35 -3.54 -12.32
N LYS A 99 5.40 -4.26 -13.45
CA LYS A 99 4.35 -5.14 -13.93
C LYS A 99 4.89 -6.57 -13.94
N VAL A 100 4.22 -7.47 -13.22
CA VAL A 100 4.54 -8.90 -13.20
C VAL A 100 3.29 -9.71 -13.51
N ASP A 101 3.45 -10.92 -13.99
CA ASP A 101 2.35 -11.88 -14.08
C ASP A 101 1.88 -12.26 -12.66
N ALA A 102 0.59 -12.13 -12.38
CA ALA A 102 0.06 -12.32 -11.02
C ALA A 102 0.12 -13.77 -10.54
N GLY A 103 0.16 -14.74 -11.45
CA GLY A 103 0.20 -16.17 -11.12
C GLY A 103 1.61 -16.70 -10.88
N SER A 104 2.63 -16.10 -11.50
CA SER A 104 4.02 -16.56 -11.42
C SER A 104 4.99 -15.54 -10.81
N ILE A 105 4.57 -14.28 -10.70
CA ILE A 105 5.38 -13.13 -10.26
C ILE A 105 6.58 -12.84 -11.17
N VAL A 106 6.62 -13.42 -12.34
CA VAL A 106 7.70 -13.21 -13.31
C VAL A 106 7.57 -11.86 -13.98
N CYS A 107 8.67 -11.11 -14.04
CA CYS A 107 8.82 -9.96 -14.93
C CYS A 107 9.09 -10.46 -16.35
N ASP A 108 8.21 -10.15 -17.31
CA ASP A 108 8.47 -10.42 -18.73
C ASP A 108 9.45 -9.36 -19.27
N THR A 109 10.73 -9.68 -19.29
CA THR A 109 11.78 -8.77 -19.79
C THR A 109 11.79 -8.63 -21.32
N THR A 110 10.98 -9.40 -22.04
CA THR A 110 10.80 -9.25 -23.50
C THR A 110 9.81 -8.14 -23.85
N GLN A 111 9.06 -7.65 -22.85
CA GLN A 111 8.12 -6.54 -22.93
C GLN A 111 8.49 -5.48 -21.89
N PRO A 112 8.04 -4.22 -22.06
CA PRO A 112 8.17 -3.23 -21.00
C PRO A 112 7.48 -3.72 -19.71
N TYR A 113 8.25 -4.01 -18.67
CA TYR A 113 7.76 -4.50 -17.38
C TYR A 113 7.95 -3.48 -16.22
N ILE A 114 8.61 -2.37 -16.50
CA ILE A 114 8.83 -1.28 -15.55
C ILE A 114 8.44 0.06 -16.18
N LEU A 115 7.74 0.87 -15.41
CA LEU A 115 7.37 2.24 -15.76
C LEU A 115 8.04 3.18 -14.76
N THR A 116 8.81 4.14 -15.28
CA THR A 116 9.61 5.11 -14.52
C THR A 116 9.09 6.53 -14.70
N ASP A 117 9.85 7.52 -14.23
CA ASP A 117 9.62 8.96 -14.42
C ASP A 117 8.54 9.58 -13.53
N PHE A 118 8.07 8.85 -12.50
CA PHE A 118 7.30 9.44 -11.42
C PHE A 118 8.19 10.26 -10.47
N VAL A 119 7.55 11.12 -9.65
CA VAL A 119 8.27 11.84 -8.59
C VAL A 119 8.27 11.03 -7.30
N GLN A 120 7.07 10.70 -6.79
CA GLN A 120 6.87 9.78 -5.66
C GLN A 120 5.50 9.08 -5.82
N PRO A 121 5.40 8.03 -6.63
CA PRO A 121 4.14 7.36 -6.94
C PRO A 121 3.55 6.70 -5.69
N ARG A 122 2.22 6.78 -5.55
CA ARG A 122 1.52 6.25 -4.37
C ARG A 122 0.61 5.06 -4.71
N TYR A 123 -0.38 5.28 -5.54
CA TYR A 123 -1.36 4.25 -5.91
C TYR A 123 -1.54 4.22 -7.40
N MET A 124 -1.81 3.02 -7.93
CA MET A 124 -2.24 2.82 -9.30
C MET A 124 -3.68 2.32 -9.31
N LEU A 125 -4.55 3.03 -10.01
CA LEU A 125 -5.95 2.65 -10.21
C LEU A 125 -6.18 2.30 -11.68
N PRO A 126 -6.32 1.02 -12.06
CA PRO A 126 -6.74 0.65 -13.41
C PRO A 126 -8.17 1.12 -13.68
N VAL A 127 -8.37 1.85 -14.78
CA VAL A 127 -9.66 2.39 -15.23
C VAL A 127 -10.22 1.58 -16.40
N THR A 128 -9.35 1.27 -17.37
CA THR A 128 -9.64 0.40 -18.52
C THR A 128 -8.43 -0.48 -18.85
N ALA A 129 -8.56 -1.34 -19.86
CA ALA A 129 -7.44 -2.17 -20.31
C ALA A 129 -6.23 -1.37 -20.83
N GLU A 130 -6.42 -0.11 -21.20
CA GLU A 130 -5.38 0.76 -21.80
C GLU A 130 -5.18 2.06 -21.00
N LYS A 131 -5.88 2.20 -19.86
CA LYS A 131 -5.77 3.39 -19.01
C LYS A 131 -5.79 3.05 -17.53
N ALA A 132 -4.81 3.57 -16.82
CA ALA A 132 -4.78 3.61 -15.37
C ALA A 132 -4.35 5.01 -14.91
N TYR A 133 -4.78 5.40 -13.73
CA TYR A 133 -4.28 6.60 -13.06
C TYR A 133 -3.24 6.20 -12.02
N VAL A 134 -2.20 7.05 -11.88
CA VAL A 134 -1.20 6.90 -10.82
C VAL A 134 -1.15 8.22 -10.04
N SER A 135 -1.40 8.12 -8.75
CA SER A 135 -1.26 9.23 -7.81
C SER A 135 0.20 9.43 -7.40
N ASP A 136 0.54 10.65 -7.03
CA ASP A 136 1.92 11.03 -6.72
C ASP A 136 1.94 12.03 -5.55
N LEU A 137 2.75 11.73 -4.55
CA LEU A 137 2.83 12.52 -3.31
C LEU A 137 3.53 13.86 -3.51
N ALA A 138 4.49 13.92 -4.41
CA ALA A 138 5.36 15.08 -4.64
C ALA A 138 5.09 15.79 -5.98
N SER A 139 4.01 15.45 -6.65
CA SER A 139 3.54 16.08 -7.88
C SER A 139 2.13 16.64 -7.71
N THR A 140 1.81 17.72 -8.44
CA THR A 140 0.44 18.25 -8.56
C THR A 140 -0.34 17.63 -9.72
N GLU A 141 0.25 16.65 -10.40
CA GLU A 141 -0.34 15.96 -11.52
C GLU A 141 -0.82 14.57 -11.10
N LEU A 142 -1.96 14.16 -11.63
CA LEU A 142 -2.38 12.76 -11.65
C LEU A 142 -1.91 12.17 -12.98
N TRP A 143 -1.08 11.14 -12.94
CA TRP A 143 -0.50 10.54 -14.13
C TRP A 143 -1.49 9.61 -14.83
N ILE A 144 -1.52 9.68 -16.17
CA ILE A 144 -2.26 8.74 -17.01
C ILE A 144 -1.26 7.80 -17.66
N VAL A 145 -1.44 6.50 -17.43
CA VAL A 145 -0.52 5.48 -17.94
C VAL A 145 -1.30 4.39 -18.68
N ASN A 146 -0.66 3.77 -19.66
CA ASN A 146 -1.18 2.56 -20.28
C ASN A 146 -0.58 1.34 -19.57
N PRO A 147 -1.38 0.57 -18.79
CA PRO A 147 -0.88 -0.57 -18.03
C PRO A 147 -0.43 -1.74 -18.92
N LYS A 148 -0.94 -1.83 -20.15
CA LYS A 148 -0.58 -2.89 -21.08
C LYS A 148 0.81 -2.67 -21.68
N THR A 149 1.10 -1.44 -22.12
CA THR A 149 2.36 -1.07 -22.77
C THR A 149 3.39 -0.49 -21.81
N MET A 150 3.04 -0.24 -20.56
CA MET A 150 3.88 0.40 -19.54
C MET A 150 4.46 1.73 -20.04
N THR A 151 3.58 2.64 -20.46
CA THR A 151 3.95 3.97 -20.99
C THR A 151 3.09 5.06 -20.37
N HIS A 152 3.68 6.24 -20.18
CA HIS A 152 2.91 7.45 -19.88
C HIS A 152 2.12 7.89 -21.13
N THR A 153 0.85 8.25 -20.94
CA THR A 153 -0.02 8.71 -22.03
C THR A 153 -0.54 10.13 -21.81
N GLY A 154 -0.41 10.69 -20.60
CA GLY A 154 -0.82 12.04 -20.27
C GLY A 154 -0.78 12.32 -18.76
N THR A 155 -1.27 13.50 -18.39
CA THR A 155 -1.47 13.92 -17.00
C THR A 155 -2.76 14.72 -16.87
N ILE A 156 -3.29 14.78 -15.64
CA ILE A 156 -4.40 15.65 -15.25
C ILE A 156 -3.88 16.60 -14.19
N SER A 157 -3.96 17.91 -14.43
CA SER A 157 -3.52 18.89 -13.43
C SER A 157 -4.52 18.94 -12.29
N MET A 158 -4.10 18.48 -11.13
CA MET A 158 -4.89 18.46 -9.89
C MET A 158 -4.65 19.73 -9.06
N GLY A 159 -3.47 20.34 -9.20
CA GLY A 159 -3.06 21.50 -8.41
C GLY A 159 -2.72 21.17 -6.95
N LYS A 160 -2.79 19.90 -6.57
CA LYS A 160 -2.49 19.37 -5.24
C LYS A 160 -1.83 18.00 -5.37
N SER A 161 -1.11 17.56 -4.34
CA SER A 161 -0.61 16.18 -4.26
C SER A 161 -1.78 15.19 -4.25
N THR A 162 -1.56 14.02 -4.78
CA THR A 162 -2.60 12.99 -4.90
C THR A 162 -2.22 11.72 -4.14
N GLU A 163 -3.22 11.07 -3.53
CA GLU A 163 -2.99 9.89 -2.70
C GLU A 163 -3.97 8.76 -3.07
N THR A 164 -4.84 8.34 -2.18
CA THR A 164 -5.78 7.23 -2.39
C THR A 164 -6.83 7.57 -3.44
N MET A 165 -7.22 6.57 -4.22
CA MET A 165 -8.20 6.71 -5.30
C MET A 165 -9.27 5.64 -5.21
N VAL A 166 -10.53 6.01 -5.46
CA VAL A 166 -11.66 5.08 -5.66
C VAL A 166 -12.46 5.49 -6.89
N GLN A 167 -13.00 4.51 -7.61
CA GLN A 167 -13.84 4.76 -8.77
C GLN A 167 -15.31 4.45 -8.46
N VAL A 168 -16.20 5.38 -8.80
CA VAL A 168 -17.66 5.20 -8.75
C VAL A 168 -18.24 5.56 -10.12
N GLY A 169 -18.67 4.54 -10.85
CA GLY A 169 -19.11 4.74 -12.25
C GLY A 169 -17.98 5.25 -13.14
N ARG A 170 -18.21 6.43 -13.77
CA ARG A 170 -17.19 7.07 -14.63
C ARG A 170 -16.32 8.08 -13.87
N GLU A 171 -16.54 8.28 -12.60
CA GLU A 171 -15.81 9.26 -11.80
C GLU A 171 -14.78 8.60 -10.90
N VAL A 172 -13.60 9.20 -10.82
CA VAL A 172 -12.53 8.80 -9.90
C VAL A 172 -12.38 9.90 -8.86
N TYR A 173 -12.44 9.49 -7.60
CA TYR A 173 -12.27 10.34 -6.44
C TYR A 173 -10.85 10.16 -5.91
N VAL A 174 -10.16 11.27 -5.67
CA VAL A 174 -8.73 11.31 -5.33
C VAL A 174 -8.53 12.15 -4.08
N THR A 175 -7.93 11.59 -3.04
CA THR A 175 -7.62 12.34 -1.81
C THR A 175 -6.37 13.21 -1.98
N ASN A 176 -6.30 14.30 -1.24
CA ASN A 176 -5.12 15.16 -1.12
C ASN A 176 -4.61 15.07 0.33
N TRP A 177 -3.84 14.02 0.62
CA TRP A 177 -3.39 13.73 1.98
C TRP A 177 -2.26 14.64 2.44
N SER A 178 -1.17 14.76 1.68
CA SER A 178 0.05 15.40 2.16
C SER A 178 0.21 16.84 1.69
N ARG A 179 0.70 17.69 2.57
CA ARG A 179 1.14 19.07 2.30
C ARG A 179 2.65 19.24 2.31
N TYR A 180 3.42 18.21 2.66
CA TYR A 180 4.86 18.33 2.95
C TYR A 180 5.72 18.68 1.73
N TYR A 181 5.38 18.15 0.58
CA TYR A 181 6.21 18.30 -0.63
C TYR A 181 5.85 19.52 -1.45
N ILE A 182 4.69 20.15 -1.22
CA ILE A 182 4.22 21.28 -1.99
C ILE A 182 3.79 22.40 -1.03
N SER A 183 4.64 23.42 -0.92
CA SER A 183 4.43 24.52 0.03
C SER A 183 3.14 25.29 -0.21
N GLY A 184 2.41 25.61 0.87
CA GLY A 184 1.17 26.40 0.83
C GLY A 184 -0.06 25.63 0.35
N MET A 185 0.03 24.32 0.20
CA MET A 185 -1.08 23.49 -0.21
C MET A 185 -1.98 23.16 1.00
N GLU A 186 -3.29 23.27 0.81
CA GLU A 186 -4.26 22.72 1.75
C GLU A 186 -4.52 21.25 1.43
N ASN A 187 -4.48 20.41 2.47
CA ASN A 187 -4.66 18.95 2.40
C ASN A 187 -6.00 18.54 3.02
N ASN A 188 -7.09 19.10 2.55
CA ASN A 188 -8.44 18.91 3.10
C ASN A 188 -9.50 18.68 2.03
N THR A 189 -9.12 18.08 0.91
CA THR A 189 -10.03 17.88 -0.21
C THR A 189 -9.99 16.47 -0.76
N VAL A 190 -11.13 16.05 -1.33
CA VAL A 190 -11.24 14.95 -2.28
C VAL A 190 -11.56 15.56 -3.64
N GLN A 191 -10.70 15.32 -4.62
CA GLN A 191 -10.87 15.82 -5.99
C GLN A 191 -11.56 14.79 -6.85
N VAL A 192 -12.39 15.24 -7.79
CA VAL A 192 -13.17 14.36 -8.68
C VAL A 192 -12.68 14.52 -10.11
N VAL A 193 -12.37 13.40 -10.74
CA VAL A 193 -11.96 13.31 -12.14
C VAL A 193 -13.03 12.58 -12.95
N ASP A 194 -13.43 13.16 -14.08
CA ASP A 194 -14.19 12.45 -15.13
C ASP A 194 -13.22 11.55 -15.89
N ALA A 195 -13.32 10.24 -15.67
CA ALA A 195 -12.41 9.26 -16.25
C ALA A 195 -12.67 8.98 -17.74
N GLU A 196 -13.75 9.47 -18.32
CA GLU A 196 -13.99 9.38 -19.76
C GLU A 196 -13.19 10.46 -20.52
N ASN A 197 -13.16 11.68 -19.96
CA ASN A 197 -12.55 12.84 -20.60
C ASN A 197 -11.18 13.23 -20.03
N ASP A 198 -10.71 12.58 -18.96
CA ASP A 198 -9.46 12.83 -18.27
C ASP A 198 -9.35 14.29 -17.77
N VAL A 199 -10.41 14.78 -17.12
CA VAL A 199 -10.47 16.15 -16.59
C VAL A 199 -10.92 16.16 -15.14
N LYS A 200 -10.33 17.03 -14.33
CA LYS A 200 -10.82 17.33 -12.99
C LYS A 200 -12.11 18.15 -13.08
N ILE A 201 -13.17 17.69 -12.39
CA ILE A 201 -14.50 18.30 -12.46
C ILE A 201 -14.97 18.91 -11.14
N ALA A 202 -14.38 18.52 -9.99
CA ALA A 202 -14.76 19.09 -8.70
C ALA A 202 -13.63 18.99 -7.66
N ASP A 203 -13.69 19.88 -6.66
CA ASP A 203 -12.96 19.82 -5.40
C ASP A 203 -14.01 19.76 -4.27
N ILE A 204 -13.97 18.71 -3.45
CA ILE A 204 -14.89 18.48 -2.34
C ILE A 204 -14.14 18.68 -1.03
N THR A 205 -14.52 19.67 -0.23
CA THR A 205 -13.89 19.91 1.07
C THR A 205 -14.31 18.85 2.08
N VAL A 206 -13.34 18.30 2.82
CA VAL A 206 -13.48 17.34 3.93
C VAL A 206 -12.58 17.77 5.10
N GLY A 207 -12.26 16.87 6.02
CA GLY A 207 -11.29 17.15 7.09
C GLY A 207 -9.84 17.19 6.60
N GLY A 208 -8.91 17.53 7.50
CA GLY A 208 -7.48 17.54 7.21
C GLY A 208 -6.91 16.14 6.99
N GLU A 209 -5.94 16.02 6.10
CA GLU A 209 -5.24 14.77 5.76
C GLU A 209 -6.18 13.61 5.38
N PRO A 210 -7.06 13.78 4.36
CA PRO A 210 -7.91 12.69 3.90
C PRO A 210 -7.05 11.60 3.24
N ASN A 211 -7.02 10.40 3.84
CA ASN A 211 -6.18 9.30 3.37
C ASN A 211 -7.02 8.08 2.97
N GLY A 212 -7.77 7.49 3.91
CA GLY A 212 -8.57 6.31 3.62
C GLY A 212 -9.89 6.64 2.94
N MET A 213 -10.22 5.96 1.83
CA MET A 213 -11.53 6.04 1.18
C MET A 213 -12.08 4.66 0.88
N VAL A 214 -13.38 4.46 1.14
CA VAL A 214 -14.13 3.26 0.75
C VAL A 214 -15.49 3.66 0.20
N VAL A 215 -16.04 2.81 -0.69
CA VAL A 215 -17.39 2.97 -1.23
C VAL A 215 -18.35 2.11 -0.43
N ASP A 216 -19.41 2.70 0.11
CA ASP A 216 -20.41 1.98 0.88
C ASP A 216 -21.45 1.29 -0.03
N LYS A 217 -22.35 0.51 0.56
CA LYS A 217 -23.43 -0.19 -0.16
C LYS A 217 -24.39 0.70 -0.95
N ASN A 218 -24.41 1.99 -0.64
CA ASN A 218 -25.28 2.97 -1.32
C ASN A 218 -24.57 3.69 -2.48
N GLY A 219 -23.29 3.37 -2.71
CA GLY A 219 -22.44 4.06 -3.68
C GLY A 219 -21.98 5.44 -3.21
N GLU A 220 -22.05 5.72 -1.89
CA GLU A 220 -21.47 6.90 -1.27
C GLU A 220 -20.05 6.61 -0.79
N ILE A 221 -19.23 7.64 -0.69
CA ILE A 221 -17.82 7.45 -0.30
C ILE A 221 -17.67 7.87 1.16
N CYS A 222 -17.17 6.94 1.99
CA CYS A 222 -16.70 7.25 3.32
C CYS A 222 -15.22 7.63 3.25
N VAL A 223 -14.84 8.73 3.88
CA VAL A 223 -13.48 9.29 3.88
C VAL A 223 -12.99 9.42 5.31
N MET A 224 -11.89 8.75 5.64
CA MET A 224 -11.16 8.98 6.88
C MET A 224 -10.16 10.10 6.66
N CYS A 225 -10.27 11.15 7.44
CA CYS A 225 -9.32 12.24 7.51
C CYS A 225 -8.52 12.09 8.80
N GLU A 226 -7.21 11.95 8.68
CA GLU A 226 -6.32 11.60 9.81
C GLU A 226 -6.11 12.78 10.78
N GLY A 227 -6.48 14.00 10.36
CA GLY A 227 -6.23 15.23 11.10
C GLY A 227 -4.85 15.77 10.77
N ASP A 228 -4.07 16.17 11.77
CA ASP A 228 -2.67 16.51 11.58
C ASP A 228 -1.80 15.46 12.27
N SER A 229 -1.55 14.35 11.57
CA SER A 229 -0.79 13.21 12.08
C SER A 229 0.70 13.52 12.27
N PHE A 230 1.18 14.62 11.71
CA PHE A 230 2.58 15.06 11.80
C PHE A 230 2.80 16.28 12.70
N ASP A 231 1.75 17.02 13.03
CA ASP A 231 1.80 18.16 13.93
C ASP A 231 0.86 17.95 15.13
N TYR A 232 1.34 17.21 16.11
CA TYR A 232 0.57 16.92 17.34
C TYR A 232 0.22 18.17 18.15
N GLU A 233 0.90 19.31 17.92
CA GLU A 233 0.60 20.58 18.56
C GLU A 233 -0.62 21.28 17.94
N ALA A 234 -0.92 20.99 16.68
CA ALA A 234 -2.05 21.59 15.97
C ALA A 234 -3.41 21.10 16.49
N ASN A 235 -3.48 19.98 17.21
CA ASN A 235 -4.70 19.40 17.77
C ASN A 235 -5.86 19.27 16.74
N VAL A 236 -5.56 18.92 15.51
CA VAL A 236 -6.57 18.66 14.48
C VAL A 236 -7.06 17.23 14.64
N PRO A 237 -8.32 17.00 15.02
CA PRO A 237 -8.83 15.66 15.27
C PRO A 237 -9.00 14.87 13.99
N SER A 238 -8.86 13.54 14.07
CA SER A 238 -9.32 12.65 13.01
C SER A 238 -10.83 12.75 12.84
N THR A 239 -11.30 12.69 11.59
CA THR A 239 -12.72 12.85 11.27
C THR A 239 -13.15 11.85 10.19
N LEU A 240 -14.37 11.34 10.31
CA LEU A 240 -15.03 10.54 9.27
C LEU A 240 -16.03 11.41 8.51
N TRP A 241 -15.89 11.45 7.21
CA TRP A 241 -16.78 12.17 6.30
C TRP A 241 -17.48 11.22 5.36
N LYS A 242 -18.62 11.66 4.85
CA LYS A 242 -19.37 10.95 3.82
C LYS A 242 -19.62 11.88 2.64
N ILE A 243 -19.35 11.41 1.43
CA ILE A 243 -19.57 12.14 0.18
C ILE A 243 -20.70 11.48 -0.59
N ASN A 244 -21.73 12.26 -0.89
CA ASN A 244 -22.75 11.85 -1.82
C ASN A 244 -22.23 11.98 -3.26
N THR A 245 -22.08 10.86 -3.96
CA THR A 245 -21.45 10.82 -5.29
C THR A 245 -22.30 11.47 -6.39
N THR A 246 -23.61 11.66 -6.17
CA THR A 246 -24.50 12.36 -7.12
C THR A 246 -24.41 13.87 -6.96
N THR A 247 -24.52 14.38 -5.71
CA THR A 247 -24.57 15.82 -5.44
C THR A 247 -23.22 16.45 -5.20
N LYS A 248 -22.17 15.65 -4.96
CA LYS A 248 -20.81 16.05 -4.55
C LYS A 248 -20.76 16.78 -3.20
N VAL A 249 -21.81 16.63 -2.39
CA VAL A 249 -21.84 17.21 -1.04
C VAL A 249 -21.19 16.27 -0.05
N SER A 250 -20.27 16.81 0.74
CA SER A 250 -19.67 16.14 1.89
C SER A 250 -20.43 16.44 3.18
N THR A 251 -20.48 15.48 4.08
CA THR A 251 -21.11 15.61 5.40
C THR A 251 -20.18 15.02 6.44
N LEU A 252 -19.90 15.76 7.51
CA LEU A 252 -19.19 15.24 8.68
C LEU A 252 -20.05 14.19 9.38
N VAL A 253 -19.52 12.98 9.53
CA VAL A 253 -20.19 11.84 10.17
C VAL A 253 -19.78 11.74 11.63
N LYS A 254 -18.46 11.80 11.92
CA LYS A 254 -17.92 11.64 13.26
C LYS A 254 -16.61 12.41 13.43
N THR A 255 -16.41 12.95 14.62
CA THR A 255 -15.13 13.48 15.09
C THR A 255 -14.61 12.53 16.16
N PHE A 256 -13.36 12.12 16.06
CA PHE A 256 -12.74 11.18 16.98
C PHE A 256 -11.96 11.91 18.07
N GLU A 257 -11.94 11.34 19.28
CA GLU A 257 -11.15 11.87 20.40
C GLU A 257 -9.67 11.49 20.32
N LYS A 258 -9.36 10.42 19.59
CA LYS A 258 -8.01 9.90 19.36
C LYS A 258 -7.79 9.70 17.86
N ALA A 259 -6.55 9.47 17.48
CA ALA A 259 -6.22 9.15 16.08
C ALA A 259 -7.03 7.95 15.55
N ALA A 260 -7.60 8.11 14.37
CA ALA A 260 -8.33 7.07 13.64
C ALA A 260 -7.75 6.97 12.22
N LEU A 261 -7.20 5.79 11.88
CA LEU A 261 -6.39 5.56 10.69
C LEU A 261 -6.84 4.30 9.95
N ASN A 262 -6.44 4.16 8.70
CA ASN A 262 -6.58 2.90 7.92
C ASN A 262 -8.02 2.42 7.73
N LEU A 263 -8.83 3.22 7.07
CA LEU A 263 -10.23 2.89 6.79
C LEU A 263 -10.37 1.68 5.86
N ALA A 264 -11.16 0.69 6.29
CA ALA A 264 -11.60 -0.45 5.49
C ALA A 264 -13.10 -0.64 5.64
N ILE A 265 -13.72 -1.44 4.76
CA ILE A 265 -15.15 -1.73 4.78
C ILE A 265 -15.39 -3.23 4.65
N ASP A 266 -16.43 -3.74 5.30
CA ASP A 266 -16.85 -5.13 5.18
C ASP A 266 -17.51 -5.43 3.81
N PRO A 267 -17.60 -6.71 3.39
CA PRO A 267 -18.20 -7.07 2.10
C PRO A 267 -19.66 -6.68 1.96
N THR A 268 -20.37 -6.46 3.05
CA THR A 268 -21.77 -6.02 3.02
C THR A 268 -21.93 -4.52 2.80
N GLY A 269 -20.83 -3.76 2.97
CA GLY A 269 -20.81 -2.31 2.91
C GLY A 269 -21.54 -1.63 4.06
N ASN A 270 -21.71 -2.33 5.20
CA ASN A 270 -22.41 -1.81 6.38
C ASN A 270 -21.47 -1.39 7.51
N TYR A 271 -20.28 -1.99 7.60
CA TYR A 271 -19.36 -1.75 8.69
C TYR A 271 -18.04 -1.21 8.19
N LEU A 272 -17.64 -0.09 8.76
CA LEU A 272 -16.31 0.50 8.58
C LEU A 272 -15.40 0.00 9.69
N TYR A 273 -14.17 -0.36 9.34
CA TYR A 273 -13.11 -0.76 10.27
C TYR A 273 -11.96 0.23 10.18
N PHE A 274 -11.31 0.51 11.31
CA PHE A 274 -10.17 1.42 11.39
C PHE A 274 -9.32 1.09 12.63
N ILE A 275 -8.07 1.55 12.63
CA ILE A 275 -7.18 1.49 13.79
C ILE A 275 -7.40 2.77 14.60
N TYR A 276 -7.67 2.63 15.90
CA TYR A 276 -8.05 3.72 16.78
C TYR A 276 -7.14 3.85 18.00
N GLY A 277 -6.63 5.05 18.26
CA GLY A 277 -5.84 5.39 19.43
C GLY A 277 -4.37 5.00 19.35
N GLY A 278 -3.86 4.60 18.17
CA GLY A 278 -2.45 4.33 17.94
C GLY A 278 -1.62 5.61 17.83
N ASP A 279 -0.35 5.50 18.16
CA ASP A 279 0.69 6.50 17.93
C ASP A 279 2.00 5.83 17.51
N TRP A 280 3.09 6.58 17.37
CA TRP A 280 4.40 6.04 16.97
C TRP A 280 5.04 5.05 17.96
N THR A 281 4.48 4.94 19.17
CA THR A 281 5.02 4.11 20.26
C THR A 281 4.06 3.01 20.70
N ASN A 282 2.77 3.17 20.42
CA ASN A 282 1.71 2.24 20.82
C ASN A 282 0.81 1.96 19.63
N GLY A 283 0.54 0.70 19.36
CA GLY A 283 -0.48 0.29 18.40
C GLY A 283 -1.88 0.67 18.89
N GLY A 284 -2.75 1.06 17.96
CA GLY A 284 -4.17 1.29 18.23
C GLY A 284 -4.98 0.00 18.15
N ASP A 285 -6.15 0.00 18.76
CA ASP A 285 -7.09 -1.12 18.65
C ASP A 285 -7.84 -1.08 17.31
N VAL A 286 -8.28 -2.22 16.80
CA VAL A 286 -9.21 -2.23 15.66
C VAL A 286 -10.62 -1.97 16.16
N CYS A 287 -11.22 -0.91 15.65
CA CYS A 287 -12.59 -0.53 15.93
C CYS A 287 -13.48 -0.71 14.71
N ARG A 288 -14.78 -0.80 14.96
CA ARG A 288 -15.83 -0.95 13.95
C ARG A 288 -16.97 0.05 14.19
N ILE A 289 -17.50 0.62 13.13
CA ILE A 289 -18.68 1.49 13.15
C ILE A 289 -19.69 1.01 12.11
N ASN A 290 -20.98 0.98 12.50
CA ASN A 290 -22.07 0.77 11.55
C ASN A 290 -22.37 2.09 10.79
N ILE A 291 -22.32 2.07 9.47
CA ILE A 291 -22.57 3.27 8.63
C ILE A 291 -23.99 3.85 8.79
N ASN A 292 -24.96 3.05 9.26
CA ASN A 292 -26.34 3.46 9.47
C ASN A 292 -26.59 4.04 10.88
N ASP A 293 -25.64 3.82 11.81
CA ASP A 293 -25.66 4.38 13.16
C ASP A 293 -24.24 4.84 13.58
N PRO A 294 -23.75 5.91 12.98
CA PRO A 294 -22.37 6.37 13.22
C PRO A 294 -22.17 6.98 14.62
N ASN A 295 -23.25 7.28 15.34
CA ASN A 295 -23.19 7.79 16.72
C ASN A 295 -23.15 6.67 17.77
N GLN A 296 -23.24 5.42 17.36
CA GLN A 296 -22.99 4.27 18.21
C GLN A 296 -21.62 4.40 18.88
N GLU A 297 -21.48 3.90 20.11
CA GLU A 297 -20.15 3.76 20.73
C GLU A 297 -19.25 2.90 19.84
N ASP A 298 -17.96 3.24 19.83
CA ASP A 298 -16.98 2.51 19.02
C ASP A 298 -16.91 1.07 19.50
N ASP A 299 -17.13 0.12 18.60
CA ASP A 299 -17.05 -1.31 18.90
C ASP A 299 -15.59 -1.77 18.73
N PHE A 300 -14.92 -2.04 19.85
CA PHE A 300 -13.54 -2.53 19.87
C PHE A 300 -13.52 -4.02 19.53
N VAL A 301 -13.16 -4.34 18.30
CA VAL A 301 -13.21 -5.71 17.76
C VAL A 301 -11.93 -6.47 18.07
N ILE A 302 -10.75 -5.84 17.93
CA ILE A 302 -9.44 -6.47 18.11
C ILE A 302 -8.56 -5.55 18.95
N PRO A 303 -8.26 -5.91 20.21
CA PRO A 303 -7.32 -5.14 21.03
C PRO A 303 -5.88 -5.36 20.56
N ALA A 304 -5.09 -4.29 20.57
CA ALA A 304 -3.69 -4.33 20.16
C ALA A 304 -2.84 -5.23 21.08
N GLU A 305 -3.09 -5.21 22.40
CA GLU A 305 -2.38 -6.04 23.38
C GLU A 305 -0.86 -5.93 23.30
N GLY A 306 -0.35 -4.71 23.07
CA GLY A 306 1.07 -4.42 22.95
C GLY A 306 1.67 -4.67 21.56
N LYS A 307 0.86 -5.05 20.56
CA LYS A 307 1.27 -5.08 19.14
C LYS A 307 1.28 -3.67 18.57
N MET A 308 2.17 -3.41 17.63
CA MET A 308 2.20 -2.17 16.86
C MET A 308 1.39 -2.35 15.58
N PHE A 309 0.04 -2.27 15.70
CA PHE A 309 -0.82 -2.36 14.53
C PHE A 309 -0.56 -1.22 13.57
N TYR A 310 -0.25 -1.57 12.32
CA TYR A 310 0.26 -0.63 11.32
C TYR A 310 -0.72 -0.41 10.17
N LYS A 311 -1.20 -1.49 9.55
CA LYS A 311 -2.19 -1.44 8.46
C LYS A 311 -3.30 -2.46 8.68
N LEU A 312 -4.48 -2.09 8.20
CA LEU A 312 -5.71 -2.86 8.32
C LEU A 312 -6.35 -3.04 6.94
N PHE A 313 -6.73 -4.28 6.62
CA PHE A 313 -7.47 -4.63 5.40
C PHE A 313 -8.58 -5.63 5.75
N VAL A 314 -9.69 -5.55 5.02
CA VAL A 314 -10.79 -6.52 5.13
C VAL A 314 -10.90 -7.26 3.81
N ASN A 315 -10.92 -8.59 3.87
CA ASN A 315 -11.08 -9.43 2.68
C ASN A 315 -12.48 -9.22 2.08
N PRO A 316 -12.59 -8.71 0.84
CA PRO A 316 -13.88 -8.41 0.23
C PRO A 316 -14.71 -9.66 -0.08
N GLY A 317 -14.11 -10.86 -0.06
CA GLY A 317 -14.78 -12.12 -0.35
C GLY A 317 -15.47 -12.75 0.86
N ASN A 318 -14.88 -12.64 2.07
CA ASN A 318 -15.36 -13.34 3.26
C ASN A 318 -15.45 -12.49 4.53
N GLY A 319 -14.94 -11.24 4.50
CA GLY A 319 -14.98 -10.33 5.64
C GLY A 319 -13.92 -10.58 6.71
N ASP A 320 -12.95 -11.46 6.47
CA ASP A 320 -11.83 -11.65 7.39
C ASP A 320 -10.99 -10.36 7.47
N ILE A 321 -10.60 -10.03 8.69
CA ILE A 321 -9.81 -8.83 8.98
C ILE A 321 -8.34 -9.22 9.04
N TYR A 322 -7.51 -8.54 8.24
CA TYR A 322 -6.06 -8.70 8.24
C TYR A 322 -5.43 -7.45 8.82
N VAL A 323 -4.63 -7.61 9.87
CA VAL A 323 -3.94 -6.51 10.55
C VAL A 323 -2.46 -6.81 10.59
N SER A 324 -1.63 -5.88 10.13
CA SER A 324 -0.20 -6.00 10.23
C SER A 324 0.32 -5.38 11.54
N ASP A 325 1.33 -6.01 12.11
CA ASP A 325 2.11 -5.54 13.24
C ASP A 325 3.52 -5.21 12.73
N ALA A 326 3.87 -3.94 12.72
CA ALA A 326 5.20 -3.47 12.31
C ALA A 326 6.28 -3.66 13.38
N LYS A 327 5.90 -4.06 14.59
CA LYS A 327 6.81 -4.24 15.74
C LYS A 327 7.63 -2.96 15.98
N SER A 328 8.93 -3.00 15.71
CA SER A 328 9.83 -1.85 15.86
C SER A 328 10.10 -1.09 14.56
N TYR A 329 9.38 -1.38 13.48
CA TYR A 329 9.61 -0.84 12.13
C TYR A 329 10.96 -1.19 11.49
N THR A 330 11.80 -1.96 12.17
CA THR A 330 13.16 -2.30 11.71
C THR A 330 13.40 -3.80 11.59
N VAL A 331 12.45 -4.60 12.03
CA VAL A 331 12.47 -6.07 11.94
C VAL A 331 11.27 -6.54 11.15
N ASN A 332 11.29 -7.79 10.74
CA ASN A 332 10.16 -8.43 10.07
C ASN A 332 8.90 -8.34 10.92
N GLY A 333 7.82 -7.87 10.31
CA GLY A 333 6.51 -7.77 10.89
C GLY A 333 5.76 -9.10 10.88
N THR A 334 4.57 -9.08 11.48
CA THR A 334 3.64 -10.21 11.49
C THR A 334 2.29 -9.73 10.96
N VAL A 335 1.59 -10.55 10.19
CA VAL A 335 0.22 -10.30 9.79
C VAL A 335 -0.68 -11.26 10.56
N TYR A 336 -1.72 -10.71 11.19
CA TYR A 336 -2.74 -11.47 11.91
C TYR A 336 -4.03 -11.47 11.08
N ARG A 337 -4.66 -12.64 10.94
CA ARG A 337 -5.96 -12.83 10.32
C ARG A 337 -6.99 -13.12 11.40
N TYR A 338 -8.05 -12.32 11.43
CA TYR A 338 -9.17 -12.47 12.37
C TYR A 338 -10.47 -12.67 11.60
N SER A 339 -11.46 -13.28 12.23
CA SER A 339 -12.84 -13.24 11.74
C SER A 339 -13.41 -11.81 11.87
N SER A 340 -14.55 -11.56 11.24
CA SER A 340 -15.30 -10.31 11.40
C SER A 340 -15.71 -9.98 12.84
N ASP A 341 -15.73 -10.98 13.72
CA ASP A 341 -16.03 -10.83 15.14
C ASP A 341 -14.77 -10.71 16.02
N GLY A 342 -13.59 -10.57 15.43
CA GLY A 342 -12.32 -10.37 16.13
C GLY A 342 -11.69 -11.64 16.70
N VAL A 343 -12.13 -12.85 16.28
CA VAL A 343 -11.49 -14.10 16.69
C VAL A 343 -10.25 -14.35 15.83
N LEU A 344 -9.10 -14.56 16.46
CA LEU A 344 -7.85 -14.88 15.75
C LEU A 344 -7.98 -16.22 15.02
N LEU A 345 -7.79 -16.23 13.71
CA LEU A 345 -7.83 -17.41 12.85
C LEU A 345 -6.44 -17.96 12.54
N SER A 346 -5.51 -17.08 12.19
CA SER A 346 -4.12 -17.43 11.88
C SER A 346 -3.21 -16.22 12.00
N SER A 347 -1.90 -16.45 11.98
CA SER A 347 -0.89 -15.40 11.85
C SER A 347 0.32 -15.91 11.10
N PHE A 348 1.02 -15.03 10.39
CA PHE A 348 2.22 -15.39 9.65
C PHE A 348 3.24 -14.26 9.66
N ASP A 349 4.51 -14.61 9.57
CA ASP A 349 5.58 -13.63 9.45
C ASP A 349 5.65 -13.09 8.02
N ALA A 350 5.79 -11.78 7.91
CA ALA A 350 5.96 -11.03 6.67
C ALA A 350 7.33 -10.32 6.65
N GLY A 351 7.57 -9.43 5.70
CA GLY A 351 8.77 -8.59 5.69
C GLY A 351 8.67 -7.39 6.63
N ILE A 352 9.61 -6.45 6.49
CA ILE A 352 9.67 -5.24 7.31
C ILE A 352 8.53 -4.28 6.91
N CYS A 353 7.80 -3.75 7.88
CA CYS A 353 6.66 -2.84 7.67
C CYS A 353 5.67 -3.39 6.64
N PRO A 354 4.87 -4.43 6.96
CA PRO A 354 3.85 -4.94 6.05
C PRO A 354 2.79 -3.85 5.80
N GLY A 355 2.93 -3.11 4.69
CA GLY A 355 2.27 -1.82 4.45
C GLY A 355 1.03 -1.88 3.56
N PHE A 356 0.93 -2.89 2.69
CA PHE A 356 -0.22 -3.02 1.80
C PHE A 356 -0.60 -4.48 1.59
N MET A 357 -1.91 -4.76 1.51
CA MET A 357 -2.43 -6.10 1.25
C MET A 357 -3.41 -6.09 0.08
N LEU A 358 -3.27 -7.08 -0.80
CA LEU A 358 -4.15 -7.28 -1.95
C LEU A 358 -4.64 -8.72 -1.99
N PHE A 359 -5.94 -8.90 -2.06
CA PHE A 359 -6.60 -10.20 -2.12
C PHE A 359 -6.75 -10.67 -3.58
N ASN A 360 -6.30 -11.91 -3.85
CA ASN A 360 -6.35 -12.57 -5.17
C ASN A 360 -7.44 -13.64 -5.23
#